data_92b2d9a0145c584ae4803bae904a7324
#
_entry.id   92b2d9a0145c584ae4803bae904a7324
#
_cell.length_a   1.000
_cell.length_b   1.000
_cell.length_c   1.000
_cell.angle_alpha   90.00
_cell.angle_beta   90.00
_cell.angle_gamma   90.00
#
_symmetry.space_group_name_H-M   'P 1'
#
loop_
_entity.id
_entity.type
_entity.pdbx_description
1 polymer ?
#
loop_
_entity_poly.entity_id
_entity_poly.type
_entity_poly.pdbx_seq_one_letter_code
_entity_poly.pdbx_strand_id
1 'polypeptide(L)'
;MRMLLGFSFLIALCVAFIFTSCETTRVAGGGAYHVTAYKPHDPSKVVVKVSLSKENIYVMEGDRCLMGVACSVGISSKPTPRGHFTIYRKEEDKRSGSYGFRVQGDRVVPAEAGANVSGRYVGYPMGFWCEFAPAYGFHQGFVHPTPRTHGCIRLHGEAAPKFYALVHNGTPVHIAETQPEDASIGPKVQRVDDSRAPDPDPRVMVSSAAFQKPSGPLLVE
;
A
#
# COMPACT_ATOMS: atom_id res chain seq x y z
N MET A 1 -58.80 17.02 51.21
CA MET A 1 -57.55 16.24 51.37
C MET A 1 -57.43 15.32 50.14
N ARG A 2 -56.82 15.76 49.04
CA ARG A 2 -56.53 14.98 47.84
C ARG A 2 -55.20 15.49 47.30
N MET A 3 -54.17 14.70 47.47
CA MET A 3 -52.81 14.89 46.93
C MET A 3 -52.86 14.63 45.41
N LEU A 4 -52.39 15.55 44.61
CA LEU A 4 -52.06 15.38 43.18
C LEU A 4 -50.56 15.27 43.01
N LEU A 5 -50.12 14.05 42.65
CA LEU A 5 -48.72 13.78 42.23
C LEU A 5 -48.53 14.28 40.80
N GLY A 6 -47.64 15.21 40.63
CA GLY A 6 -47.15 15.66 39.31
C GLY A 6 -46.06 14.73 38.82
N PHE A 7 -46.31 14.11 37.68
CA PHE A 7 -45.31 13.31 36.93
C PHE A 7 -44.57 14.24 35.97
N SER A 8 -43.30 14.56 36.26
CA SER A 8 -42.42 15.24 35.33
C SER A 8 -41.81 14.24 34.34
N PHE A 9 -42.18 14.33 33.07
CA PHE A 9 -41.57 13.59 31.97
C PHE A 9 -40.28 14.29 31.53
N LEU A 10 -39.13 13.69 31.85
CA LEU A 10 -37.82 14.12 31.36
C LEU A 10 -37.61 13.48 29.99
N ILE A 11 -37.71 14.26 28.91
CA ILE A 11 -37.37 13.82 27.56
C ILE A 11 -35.85 13.91 27.41
N ALA A 12 -35.18 12.78 27.47
CA ALA A 12 -33.76 12.66 27.14
C ALA A 12 -33.59 12.64 25.60
N LEU A 13 -33.05 13.73 25.06
CA LEU A 13 -32.72 13.86 23.64
C LEU A 13 -31.42 13.10 23.38
N CYS A 14 -31.53 11.85 22.89
CA CYS A 14 -30.38 11.08 22.40
C CYS A 14 -29.94 11.64 21.06
N VAL A 15 -28.86 12.41 21.06
CA VAL A 15 -28.15 12.79 19.83
C VAL A 15 -27.37 11.56 19.37
N ALA A 16 -27.87 10.86 18.36
CA ALA A 16 -27.15 9.77 17.69
C ALA A 16 -26.04 10.37 16.83
N PHE A 17 -24.80 10.29 17.31
CA PHE A 17 -23.62 10.50 16.47
C PHE A 17 -23.52 9.34 15.47
N ILE A 18 -23.87 9.61 14.23
CA ILE A 18 -23.62 8.69 13.12
C ILE A 18 -22.12 8.74 12.81
N PHE A 19 -21.35 7.88 13.47
CA PHE A 19 -20.01 7.59 13.02
C PHE A 19 -20.13 6.79 11.72
N THR A 20 -19.82 7.40 10.58
CA THR A 20 -19.57 6.68 9.34
C THR A 20 -18.29 5.85 9.56
N SER A 21 -18.49 4.65 10.08
CA SER A 21 -17.43 3.65 10.24
C SER A 21 -17.07 3.13 8.87
N CYS A 22 -15.80 3.29 8.49
CA CYS A 22 -15.23 2.53 7.38
C CYS A 22 -15.27 1.05 7.78
N GLU A 23 -16.30 0.32 7.35
CA GLU A 23 -16.41 -1.12 7.60
C GLU A 23 -15.36 -1.87 6.80
N THR A 24 -14.25 -2.19 7.44
CA THR A 24 -13.35 -3.25 6.97
C THR A 24 -13.79 -4.54 7.62
N THR A 25 -14.51 -5.36 6.87
CA THR A 25 -14.94 -6.69 7.30
C THR A 25 -13.71 -7.54 7.61
N ARG A 26 -13.55 -7.99 8.85
CA ARG A 26 -12.60 -9.04 9.21
C ARG A 26 -13.08 -10.34 8.57
N VAL A 27 -12.43 -10.77 7.50
CA VAL A 27 -12.60 -12.12 6.98
C VAL A 27 -11.60 -13.04 7.70
N ALA A 28 -12.06 -13.68 8.76
CA ALA A 28 -11.41 -14.87 9.29
C ALA A 28 -11.78 -16.04 8.35
N GLY A 29 -10.80 -16.55 7.61
CA GLY A 29 -10.95 -17.76 6.79
C GLY A 29 -11.15 -17.49 5.29
N GLY A 30 -10.06 -17.64 4.49
CA GLY A 30 -10.14 -18.03 3.07
C GLY A 30 -10.70 -17.02 2.05
N GLY A 31 -11.02 -15.80 2.41
CA GLY A 31 -11.47 -14.77 1.47
C GLY A 31 -10.32 -14.10 0.73
N ALA A 32 -10.52 -13.78 -0.56
CA ALA A 32 -9.54 -13.03 -1.35
C ALA A 32 -9.20 -11.69 -0.67
N TYR A 33 -7.92 -11.31 -0.67
CA TYR A 33 -7.49 -9.99 -0.20
C TYR A 33 -8.14 -8.90 -1.07
N HIS A 34 -8.82 -7.96 -0.44
CA HIS A 34 -9.51 -6.88 -1.13
C HIS A 34 -9.17 -5.54 -0.51
N VAL A 35 -8.92 -4.55 -1.36
CA VAL A 35 -8.60 -3.18 -0.96
C VAL A 35 -9.66 -2.23 -1.47
N THR A 36 -10.23 -1.41 -0.58
CA THR A 36 -11.05 -0.27 -0.97
C THR A 36 -10.21 1.00 -0.98
N ALA A 37 -10.36 1.80 -2.02
CA ALA A 37 -9.72 3.10 -2.15
C ALA A 37 -10.76 4.13 -2.59
N TYR A 38 -10.87 5.23 -1.85
CA TYR A 38 -11.86 6.28 -2.10
C TYR A 38 -11.24 7.41 -2.90
N LYS A 39 -12.02 7.95 -3.84
CA LYS A 39 -11.63 9.12 -4.61
C LYS A 39 -11.45 10.34 -3.69
N PRO A 40 -10.34 11.10 -3.82
CA PRO A 40 -10.18 12.34 -3.05
C PRO A 40 -11.16 13.41 -3.55
N HIS A 41 -11.64 14.24 -2.63
CA HIS A 41 -12.39 15.45 -2.97
C HIS A 41 -11.46 16.52 -3.57
N ASP A 42 -10.24 16.61 -3.02
CA ASP A 42 -9.19 17.52 -3.47
C ASP A 42 -7.85 16.77 -3.55
N PRO A 43 -7.43 16.33 -4.75
CA PRO A 43 -6.18 15.60 -4.91
C PRO A 43 -4.94 16.32 -4.34
N SER A 44 -4.95 17.67 -4.28
CA SER A 44 -3.83 18.46 -3.77
C SER A 44 -3.63 18.30 -2.24
N LYS A 45 -4.65 17.81 -1.52
CA LYS A 45 -4.63 17.56 -0.06
C LYS A 45 -4.27 16.13 0.31
N VAL A 46 -3.99 15.28 -0.68
CA VAL A 46 -3.60 13.90 -0.43
C VAL A 46 -2.22 13.84 0.19
N VAL A 47 -2.09 13.12 1.30
CA VAL A 47 -0.83 12.86 2.02
C VAL A 47 -0.70 11.36 2.25
N VAL A 48 0.50 10.83 2.02
CA VAL A 48 0.84 9.43 2.34
C VAL A 48 1.56 9.39 3.68
N LYS A 49 1.10 8.53 4.59
CA LYS A 49 1.74 8.26 5.87
C LYS A 49 2.12 6.80 5.95
N VAL A 50 3.38 6.50 6.31
CA VAL A 50 3.90 5.15 6.43
C VAL A 50 4.32 4.89 7.87
N SER A 51 3.74 3.86 8.47
CA SER A 51 4.15 3.32 9.77
C SER A 51 5.06 2.13 9.55
N LEU A 52 6.33 2.24 9.94
CA LEU A 52 7.31 1.18 9.75
C LEU A 52 7.08 0.02 10.72
N SER A 53 6.76 0.30 11.99
CA SER A 53 6.53 -0.74 13.01
C SER A 53 5.26 -1.56 12.76
N LYS A 54 4.27 -0.99 12.06
CA LYS A 54 3.02 -1.67 11.72
C LYS A 54 3.02 -2.20 10.28
N GLU A 55 4.02 -1.81 9.48
CA GLU A 55 4.07 -2.10 8.04
C GLU A 55 2.76 -1.72 7.36
N ASN A 56 2.29 -0.49 7.63
CA ASN A 56 1.05 0.07 7.10
C ASN A 56 1.31 1.34 6.29
N ILE A 57 0.48 1.53 5.28
CA ILE A 57 0.36 2.78 4.54
C ILE A 57 -1.05 3.33 4.77
N TYR A 58 -1.14 4.62 5.07
CA TYR A 58 -2.37 5.39 5.17
C TYR A 58 -2.32 6.52 4.14
N VAL A 59 -3.23 6.50 3.17
CA VAL A 59 -3.43 7.62 2.23
C VAL A 59 -4.56 8.46 2.77
N MET A 60 -4.26 9.70 3.13
CA MET A 60 -5.15 10.59 3.86
C MET A 60 -5.49 11.83 3.04
N GLU A 61 -6.70 12.36 3.22
CA GLU A 61 -7.13 13.69 2.82
C GLU A 61 -7.65 14.41 4.08
N GLY A 62 -6.82 15.19 4.75
CA GLY A 62 -7.10 15.66 6.11
C GLY A 62 -7.28 14.48 7.07
N ASP A 63 -8.44 14.42 7.74
CA ASP A 63 -8.78 13.31 8.65
C ASP A 63 -9.47 12.14 7.94
N ARG A 64 -9.79 12.28 6.66
CA ARG A 64 -10.43 11.22 5.86
C ARG A 64 -9.39 10.22 5.38
N CYS A 65 -9.55 8.95 5.71
CA CYS A 65 -8.75 7.86 5.16
C CYS A 65 -9.27 7.48 3.78
N LEU A 66 -8.46 7.67 2.76
CA LEU A 66 -8.77 7.26 1.40
C LEU A 66 -8.40 5.78 1.15
N MET A 67 -7.30 5.32 1.76
CA MET A 67 -6.85 3.94 1.67
C MET A 67 -5.95 3.60 2.86
N GLY A 68 -6.20 2.48 3.53
CA GLY A 68 -5.34 1.93 4.58
C GLY A 68 -4.95 0.50 4.22
N VAL A 69 -3.66 0.21 4.03
CA VAL A 69 -3.18 -1.10 3.55
C VAL A 69 -1.91 -1.55 4.24
N ALA A 70 -1.73 -2.86 4.31
CA ALA A 70 -0.47 -3.47 4.70
C ALA A 70 0.57 -3.32 3.57
N CYS A 71 1.84 -3.23 3.96
CA CYS A 71 2.97 -3.17 3.05
C CYS A 71 4.14 -3.98 3.59
N SER A 72 5.19 -4.19 2.78
CA SER A 72 6.50 -4.65 3.29
C SER A 72 7.52 -3.52 3.18
N VAL A 73 8.29 -3.34 4.24
CA VAL A 73 9.34 -2.33 4.35
C VAL A 73 10.75 -2.93 4.32
N GLY A 74 11.77 -2.09 4.39
CA GLY A 74 13.17 -2.49 4.39
C GLY A 74 13.59 -3.29 5.62
N ILE A 75 14.45 -4.31 5.41
CA ILE A 75 15.11 -5.05 6.48
C ILE A 75 16.05 -4.14 7.29
N SER A 76 16.43 -4.55 8.49
CA SER A 76 17.28 -3.76 9.39
C SER A 76 18.62 -3.36 8.79
N SER A 77 19.22 -4.19 7.93
CA SER A 77 20.48 -3.89 7.24
C SER A 77 20.33 -2.97 6.01
N LYS A 78 19.11 -2.80 5.50
CA LYS A 78 18.75 -1.91 4.38
C LYS A 78 17.38 -1.28 4.66
N PRO A 79 17.30 -0.39 5.66
CA PRO A 79 16.02 0.12 6.15
C PRO A 79 15.37 1.08 5.15
N THR A 80 14.05 1.16 5.20
CA THR A 80 13.31 2.25 4.57
C THR A 80 13.67 3.57 5.27
N PRO A 81 14.05 4.63 4.53
CA PRO A 81 14.41 5.90 5.14
C PRO A 81 13.22 6.55 5.85
N ARG A 82 13.46 7.15 7.02
CA ARG A 82 12.47 7.92 7.79
C ARG A 82 12.56 9.39 7.43
N GLY A 83 11.46 10.09 7.51
CA GLY A 83 11.43 11.54 7.28
C GLY A 83 10.22 11.99 6.46
N HIS A 84 10.35 13.22 5.96
CA HIS A 84 9.38 13.85 5.08
C HIS A 84 9.94 13.89 3.66
N PHE A 85 9.18 13.32 2.75
CA PHE A 85 9.53 13.20 1.35
C PHE A 85 8.38 13.72 0.48
N THR A 86 8.60 13.71 -0.83
CA THR A 86 7.58 14.03 -1.84
C THR A 86 7.71 13.03 -2.98
N ILE A 87 6.60 12.52 -3.49
CA ILE A 87 6.63 11.73 -4.73
C ILE A 87 7.00 12.68 -5.86
N TYR A 88 8.11 12.41 -6.55
CA TYR A 88 8.58 13.27 -7.65
C TYR A 88 8.62 12.56 -9.00
N ARG A 89 8.44 11.23 -9.02
CA ARG A 89 8.40 10.44 -10.25
C ARG A 89 7.43 9.28 -10.11
N LYS A 90 6.65 9.06 -11.17
CA LYS A 90 5.75 7.91 -11.30
C LYS A 90 6.00 7.20 -12.62
N GLU A 91 5.98 5.85 -12.60
CA GLU A 91 6.21 5.01 -13.78
C GLU A 91 5.43 3.70 -13.63
N GLU A 92 4.48 3.40 -14.53
CA GLU A 92 3.63 2.21 -14.39
C GLU A 92 4.43 0.91 -14.57
N ASP A 93 5.30 0.83 -15.56
CA ASP A 93 5.99 -0.38 -15.99
C ASP A 93 7.49 -0.34 -15.64
N LYS A 94 7.83 0.16 -14.45
CA LYS A 94 9.19 0.26 -13.94
C LYS A 94 9.86 -1.11 -13.80
N ARG A 95 11.13 -1.17 -14.17
CA ARG A 95 12.01 -2.31 -13.89
C ARG A 95 13.18 -1.92 -13.01
N SER A 96 13.62 -2.83 -12.15
CA SER A 96 14.78 -2.63 -11.28
C SER A 96 16.06 -2.48 -12.10
N GLY A 97 16.90 -1.51 -11.73
CA GLY A 97 18.25 -1.36 -12.28
C GLY A 97 19.29 -2.28 -11.66
N SER A 98 18.98 -2.93 -10.51
CA SER A 98 19.97 -3.69 -9.73
C SER A 98 19.69 -5.20 -9.69
N TYR A 99 18.42 -5.58 -9.51
CA TYR A 99 17.98 -6.96 -9.34
C TYR A 99 17.10 -7.39 -10.52
N GLY A 100 17.30 -8.61 -11.04
CA GLY A 100 16.51 -9.07 -12.20
C GLY A 100 16.94 -10.42 -12.68
N PHE A 101 17.07 -10.53 -14.01
CA PHE A 101 17.33 -11.78 -14.70
C PHE A 101 18.33 -11.58 -15.83
N ARG A 102 19.08 -12.64 -16.16
CA ARG A 102 19.81 -12.76 -17.42
C ARG A 102 19.04 -13.68 -18.35
N VAL A 103 18.82 -13.21 -19.57
CA VAL A 103 18.07 -13.90 -20.63
C VAL A 103 19.01 -14.27 -21.77
N GLN A 104 19.09 -15.55 -22.09
CA GLN A 104 19.90 -16.10 -23.19
C GLN A 104 19.10 -17.21 -23.90
N GLY A 105 18.53 -16.90 -25.06
CA GLY A 105 17.54 -17.76 -25.67
C GLY A 105 16.36 -18.03 -24.73
N ASP A 106 16.01 -19.29 -24.53
CA ASP A 106 14.93 -19.72 -23.62
C ASP A 106 15.35 -19.81 -22.15
N ARG A 107 16.64 -19.60 -21.86
CA ARG A 107 17.16 -19.63 -20.49
C ARG A 107 16.95 -18.27 -19.82
N VAL A 108 16.25 -18.28 -18.68
CA VAL A 108 16.05 -17.12 -17.81
C VAL A 108 16.54 -17.49 -16.41
N VAL A 109 17.51 -16.77 -15.89
CA VAL A 109 18.09 -17.03 -14.56
C VAL A 109 18.12 -15.76 -13.74
N PRO A 110 17.79 -15.80 -12.43
CA PRO A 110 17.95 -14.65 -11.54
C PRO A 110 19.39 -14.16 -11.53
N ALA A 111 19.60 -12.85 -11.57
CA ALA A 111 20.91 -12.24 -11.51
C ALA A 111 20.84 -10.77 -11.12
N GLU A 112 21.91 -10.28 -10.47
CA GLU A 112 22.12 -8.84 -10.32
C GLU A 112 22.63 -8.22 -11.63
N ALA A 113 22.41 -6.92 -11.82
CA ALA A 113 22.83 -6.20 -13.03
C ALA A 113 24.32 -6.27 -13.27
N GLY A 114 25.13 -6.18 -12.20
CA GLY A 114 26.60 -6.26 -12.23
C GLY A 114 27.18 -7.67 -12.21
N ALA A 115 26.34 -8.72 -12.16
CA ALA A 115 26.84 -10.09 -12.11
C ALA A 115 27.50 -10.50 -13.43
N ASN A 116 28.62 -11.22 -13.33
CA ASN A 116 29.33 -11.81 -14.49
C ASN A 116 28.60 -13.07 -14.99
N VAL A 117 27.38 -12.87 -15.52
CA VAL A 117 26.52 -13.92 -16.09
C VAL A 117 26.14 -13.50 -17.50
N SER A 118 26.35 -14.41 -18.46
CA SER A 118 26.00 -14.17 -19.87
C SER A 118 24.50 -13.95 -20.09
N GLY A 119 24.17 -13.17 -21.13
CA GLY A 119 22.80 -12.86 -21.52
C GLY A 119 22.41 -11.41 -21.29
N ARG A 120 21.28 -11.01 -21.90
CA ARG A 120 20.72 -9.68 -21.75
C ARG A 120 20.11 -9.51 -20.35
N TYR A 121 20.46 -8.45 -19.65
CA TYR A 121 19.84 -8.15 -18.37
C TYR A 121 18.41 -7.62 -18.56
N VAL A 122 17.47 -8.13 -17.74
CA VAL A 122 16.09 -7.63 -17.62
C VAL A 122 15.80 -7.45 -16.14
N GLY A 123 15.56 -6.21 -15.73
CA GLY A 123 15.26 -5.90 -14.34
C GLY A 123 13.97 -6.53 -13.84
N TYR A 124 13.92 -6.85 -12.56
CA TYR A 124 12.72 -7.32 -11.87
C TYR A 124 11.59 -6.29 -12.04
N PRO A 125 10.34 -6.70 -12.34
CA PRO A 125 9.24 -5.77 -12.49
C PRO A 125 8.87 -5.12 -11.16
N MET A 126 8.71 -3.79 -11.20
CA MET A 126 8.33 -2.93 -10.07
C MET A 126 7.15 -2.07 -10.51
N GLY A 127 6.03 -2.72 -10.85
CA GLY A 127 4.85 -2.06 -11.38
C GLY A 127 4.30 -0.97 -10.45
N PHE A 128 3.70 0.06 -11.03
CA PHE A 128 3.12 1.20 -10.31
C PHE A 128 4.12 1.94 -9.41
N TRP A 129 5.32 2.15 -9.93
CA TRP A 129 6.40 2.82 -9.22
C TRP A 129 6.05 4.28 -8.89
N CYS A 130 6.23 4.66 -7.61
CA CYS A 130 6.14 6.03 -7.13
C CYS A 130 7.39 6.35 -6.31
N GLU A 131 8.34 7.10 -6.89
CA GLU A 131 9.64 7.42 -6.29
C GLU A 131 9.51 8.60 -5.34
N PHE A 132 10.03 8.45 -4.10
CA PHE A 132 10.02 9.49 -3.08
C PHE A 132 11.43 9.89 -2.60
N ALA A 133 12.45 9.08 -2.87
CA ALA A 133 13.85 9.39 -2.66
C ALA A 133 14.68 8.65 -3.74
N PRO A 134 15.96 9.05 -4.02
CA PRO A 134 16.77 8.39 -5.03
C PRO A 134 16.86 6.88 -4.80
N ALA A 135 16.35 6.10 -5.76
CA ALA A 135 16.23 4.64 -5.72
C ALA A 135 15.27 4.05 -4.65
N TYR A 136 14.48 4.88 -3.96
CA TYR A 136 13.43 4.44 -3.03
C TYR A 136 12.05 4.83 -3.54
N GLY A 137 11.14 3.89 -3.54
CA GLY A 137 9.76 4.13 -4.00
C GLY A 137 8.79 3.07 -3.50
N PHE A 138 7.53 3.37 -3.73
CA PHE A 138 6.44 2.40 -3.62
C PHE A 138 6.34 1.63 -4.93
N HIS A 139 6.06 0.32 -4.85
CA HIS A 139 5.82 -0.50 -6.04
C HIS A 139 5.06 -1.78 -5.71
N GLN A 140 4.48 -2.38 -6.73
CA GLN A 140 3.85 -3.70 -6.62
C GLN A 140 4.88 -4.79 -6.28
N GLY A 141 4.47 -5.73 -5.43
CA GLY A 141 5.25 -6.92 -5.11
C GLY A 141 4.59 -7.74 -4.01
N PHE A 142 5.19 -8.86 -3.66
CA PHE A 142 4.75 -9.69 -2.55
C PHE A 142 4.91 -8.97 -1.22
N VAL A 143 3.85 -9.01 -0.41
CA VAL A 143 3.82 -8.46 0.94
C VAL A 143 3.93 -9.58 1.95
N HIS A 144 4.89 -9.47 2.84
CA HIS A 144 5.16 -10.44 3.90
C HIS A 144 4.83 -9.83 5.26
N PRO A 145 4.56 -10.64 6.28
CA PRO A 145 4.26 -10.15 7.63
C PRO A 145 5.48 -9.61 8.41
N THR A 146 6.63 -9.54 7.76
CA THR A 146 7.90 -9.05 8.32
C THR A 146 8.66 -8.22 7.27
N PRO A 147 9.55 -7.30 7.69
CA PRO A 147 10.40 -6.52 6.79
C PRO A 147 11.16 -7.41 5.80
N ARG A 148 11.09 -7.08 4.50
CA ARG A 148 11.61 -7.98 3.45
C ARG A 148 12.27 -7.27 2.27
N THR A 149 12.27 -5.95 2.23
CA THR A 149 12.82 -5.19 1.10
C THR A 149 14.23 -4.67 1.37
N HIS A 150 14.83 -4.06 0.38
CA HIS A 150 16.08 -3.30 0.51
C HIS A 150 15.82 -1.78 0.63
N GLY A 151 14.69 -1.42 1.27
CA GLY A 151 14.31 -0.05 1.57
C GLY A 151 13.13 0.49 0.77
N CYS A 152 12.79 -0.08 -0.39
CA CYS A 152 11.54 0.21 -1.07
C CYS A 152 10.33 -0.26 -0.24
N ILE A 153 9.15 0.26 -0.56
CA ILE A 153 7.90 -0.10 0.10
C ILE A 153 7.05 -0.89 -0.89
N ARG A 154 6.82 -2.18 -0.59
CA ARG A 154 6.01 -3.05 -1.44
C ARG A 154 4.54 -2.99 -1.08
N LEU A 155 3.71 -2.95 -2.11
CA LEU A 155 2.27 -3.04 -2.06
C LEU A 155 1.80 -4.30 -2.78
N HIS A 156 0.84 -5.00 -2.21
CA HIS A 156 0.18 -6.12 -2.90
C HIS A 156 -0.44 -5.68 -4.23
N GLY A 157 -0.61 -6.60 -5.19
CA GLY A 157 -1.16 -6.33 -6.52
C GLY A 157 -2.54 -5.65 -6.52
N GLU A 158 -3.38 -5.94 -5.52
CA GLU A 158 -4.68 -5.26 -5.33
C GLU A 158 -4.55 -3.81 -4.84
N ALA A 159 -3.49 -3.47 -4.14
CA ALA A 159 -3.28 -2.16 -3.54
C ALA A 159 -2.47 -1.21 -4.44
N ALA A 160 -1.46 -1.72 -5.13
CA ALA A 160 -0.51 -0.89 -5.88
C ALA A 160 -1.14 0.00 -6.95
N PRO A 161 -2.05 -0.49 -7.83
CA PRO A 161 -2.69 0.37 -8.83
C PRO A 161 -3.61 1.42 -8.20
N LYS A 162 -4.30 1.10 -7.10
CA LYS A 162 -5.16 2.04 -6.36
C LYS A 162 -4.33 3.14 -5.69
N PHE A 163 -3.22 2.75 -5.05
CA PHE A 163 -2.24 3.70 -4.51
C PHE A 163 -1.72 4.64 -5.62
N TYR A 164 -1.29 4.05 -6.75
CA TYR A 164 -0.79 4.83 -7.88
C TYR A 164 -1.83 5.82 -8.40
N ALA A 165 -3.11 5.46 -8.44
CA ALA A 165 -4.20 6.35 -8.85
C ALA A 165 -4.48 7.49 -7.84
N LEU A 166 -4.24 7.25 -6.53
CA LEU A 166 -4.48 8.24 -5.48
C LEU A 166 -3.39 9.31 -5.39
N VAL A 167 -2.16 9.00 -5.76
CA VAL A 167 -1.02 9.90 -5.59
C VAL A 167 -0.58 10.54 -6.91
N HIS A 168 0.05 11.72 -6.82
CA HIS A 168 0.59 12.46 -7.95
C HIS A 168 2.02 12.96 -7.65
N ASN A 169 2.73 13.46 -8.64
CA ASN A 169 3.98 14.18 -8.40
C ASN A 169 3.68 15.44 -7.58
N GLY A 170 4.36 15.59 -6.46
CA GLY A 170 4.08 16.61 -5.43
C GLY A 170 3.38 16.06 -4.19
N THR A 171 2.82 14.84 -4.21
CA THR A 171 2.18 14.25 -3.01
C THR A 171 3.18 14.07 -1.87
N PRO A 172 2.94 14.68 -0.69
CA PRO A 172 3.78 14.51 0.49
C PRO A 172 3.76 13.07 1.01
N VAL A 173 4.90 12.60 1.49
CA VAL A 173 5.11 11.28 2.09
C VAL A 173 5.79 11.43 3.44
N HIS A 174 5.13 10.99 4.51
CA HIS A 174 5.67 11.01 5.87
C HIS A 174 5.94 9.58 6.34
N ILE A 175 7.21 9.23 6.52
CA ILE A 175 7.66 7.90 6.95
C ILE A 175 8.20 8.00 8.37
N ALA A 176 7.58 7.29 9.30
CA ALA A 176 7.98 7.26 10.70
C ALA A 176 7.88 5.85 11.28
N GLU A 177 8.46 5.64 12.46
CA GLU A 177 8.32 4.37 13.18
C GLU A 177 6.87 4.04 13.46
N THR A 178 6.09 5.03 13.91
CA THR A 178 4.66 4.95 14.17
C THR A 178 3.94 6.13 13.55
N GLN A 179 2.64 5.99 13.31
CA GLN A 179 1.76 7.07 12.87
C GLN A 179 0.55 7.18 13.80
N PRO A 180 -0.06 8.36 13.95
CA PRO A 180 -1.29 8.50 14.74
C PRO A 180 -2.41 7.55 14.30
N GLU A 181 -2.47 7.24 13.02
CA GLU A 181 -3.44 6.34 12.38
C GLU A 181 -3.30 4.89 12.83
N ASP A 182 -2.16 4.51 13.42
CA ASP A 182 -1.92 3.15 13.94
C ASP A 182 -2.93 2.76 15.01
N ALA A 183 -3.43 3.72 15.80
CA ALA A 183 -4.40 3.48 16.86
C ALA A 183 -5.85 3.38 16.34
N SER A 184 -6.20 4.14 15.31
CA SER A 184 -7.59 4.30 14.84
C SER A 184 -7.90 3.51 13.57
N ILE A 185 -7.02 3.56 12.57
CA ILE A 185 -7.16 2.90 11.28
C ILE A 185 -6.40 1.57 11.27
N GLY A 186 -5.21 1.53 11.88
CA GLY A 186 -4.33 0.37 11.90
C GLY A 186 -4.99 -0.95 12.26
N PRO A 187 -5.85 -1.03 13.31
CA PRO A 187 -6.55 -2.27 13.67
C PRO A 187 -7.52 -2.80 12.62
N LYS A 188 -7.93 -1.95 11.67
CA LYS A 188 -8.85 -2.29 10.58
C LYS A 188 -8.12 -2.68 9.30
N VAL A 189 -6.80 -2.47 9.20
CA VAL A 189 -6.02 -2.84 8.04
C VAL A 189 -5.98 -4.36 7.90
N GLN A 190 -6.51 -4.85 6.78
CA GLN A 190 -6.43 -6.27 6.45
C GLN A 190 -4.96 -6.64 6.20
N ARG A 191 -4.48 -7.66 6.91
CA ARG A 191 -3.12 -8.19 6.68
C ARG A 191 -3.13 -9.13 5.50
N VAL A 192 -2.08 -9.06 4.71
CA VAL A 192 -1.78 -9.99 3.62
C VAL A 192 -0.46 -10.71 3.93
N ASP A 193 -0.38 -11.97 3.54
CA ASP A 193 0.82 -12.78 3.69
C ASP A 193 1.05 -13.59 2.41
N ASP A 194 1.93 -13.07 1.57
CA ASP A 194 2.34 -13.73 0.32
C ASP A 194 3.53 -14.68 0.50
N SER A 195 3.93 -14.99 1.75
CA SER A 195 5.12 -15.83 2.02
C SER A 195 5.01 -17.26 1.48
N ARG A 196 3.77 -17.71 1.23
CA ARG A 196 3.47 -19.04 0.66
C ARG A 196 3.03 -18.97 -0.80
N ALA A 197 2.94 -17.78 -1.39
CA ALA A 197 2.63 -17.66 -2.81
C ALA A 197 3.77 -18.25 -3.64
N PRO A 198 3.47 -18.99 -4.73
CA PRO A 198 4.51 -19.51 -5.61
C PRO A 198 5.26 -18.37 -6.28
N ASP A 199 6.57 -18.55 -6.47
CA ASP A 199 7.35 -17.60 -7.26
C ASP A 199 6.78 -17.52 -8.69
N PRO A 200 6.63 -16.33 -9.26
CA PRO A 200 6.18 -16.17 -10.63
C PRO A 200 7.17 -16.80 -11.61
N ASP A 201 6.65 -17.37 -12.72
CA ASP A 201 7.50 -17.90 -13.80
C ASP A 201 8.49 -16.80 -14.27
N PRO A 202 9.80 -17.06 -14.24
CA PRO A 202 10.81 -16.12 -14.71
C PRO A 202 10.59 -15.62 -16.14
N ARG A 203 9.98 -16.41 -17.01
CA ARG A 203 9.64 -16.02 -18.39
C ARG A 203 8.56 -14.94 -18.42
N VAL A 204 7.56 -15.06 -17.55
CA VAL A 204 6.55 -13.99 -17.36
C VAL A 204 7.21 -12.75 -16.83
N MET A 205 8.09 -12.88 -15.82
CA MET A 205 8.77 -11.75 -15.18
C MET A 205 9.64 -10.92 -16.12
N VAL A 206 10.21 -11.53 -17.18
CA VAL A 206 11.02 -10.80 -18.17
C VAL A 206 10.21 -10.24 -19.34
N SER A 207 8.93 -10.57 -19.42
CA SER A 207 8.00 -10.11 -20.47
C SER A 207 7.15 -8.92 -20.04
N SER A 208 6.39 -8.33 -20.97
CA SER A 208 5.38 -7.30 -20.66
C SER A 208 4.21 -7.84 -19.84
N ALA A 209 3.94 -9.14 -19.85
CA ALA A 209 2.88 -9.77 -19.07
C ALA A 209 3.12 -9.66 -17.54
N ALA A 210 4.33 -9.29 -17.10
CA ALA A 210 4.62 -8.98 -15.71
C ALA A 210 3.91 -7.70 -15.21
N PHE A 211 3.45 -6.84 -16.12
CA PHE A 211 2.77 -5.57 -15.81
C PHE A 211 1.28 -5.67 -16.13
N GLN A 212 0.59 -6.56 -15.42
CA GLN A 212 -0.85 -6.69 -15.57
C GLN A 212 -1.56 -5.44 -15.04
N LYS A 213 -2.44 -4.87 -15.86
CA LYS A 213 -3.27 -3.73 -15.46
C LYS A 213 -4.61 -4.24 -14.95
N PRO A 214 -5.11 -3.70 -13.83
CA PRO A 214 -6.43 -4.07 -13.35
C PRO A 214 -7.51 -3.62 -14.34
N SER A 215 -8.58 -4.40 -14.41
CA SER A 215 -9.79 -4.06 -15.16
C SER A 215 -10.81 -3.41 -14.22
N GLY A 216 -11.44 -2.32 -14.66
CA GLY A 216 -12.49 -1.63 -13.94
C GLY A 216 -12.01 -0.45 -13.07
N PRO A 217 -12.94 0.19 -12.33
CA PRO A 217 -12.63 1.39 -11.55
C PRO A 217 -11.72 1.06 -10.37
N LEU A 218 -10.65 1.87 -10.20
CA LEU A 218 -9.69 1.72 -9.11
C LEU A 218 -10.16 2.39 -7.82
N LEU A 219 -10.93 3.47 -7.95
CA LEU A 219 -11.40 4.29 -6.84
C LEU A 219 -12.92 4.26 -6.80
N VAL A 220 -13.47 4.25 -5.58
CA VAL A 220 -14.92 4.41 -5.34
C VAL A 220 -15.23 5.83 -4.88
N GLU A 221 -16.47 6.28 -5.07
CA GLU A 221 -16.91 7.64 -4.69
C GLU A 221 -16.97 7.82 -3.16
#